data_08630c1d1882a320463352ecf9c6292c
#
_entry.id   08630c1d1882a320463352ecf9c6292c
#
_cell.length_a   1.000
_cell.length_b   1.000
_cell.length_c   1.000
_cell.angle_alpha   90.00
_cell.angle_beta   90.00
_cell.angle_gamma   90.00
#
_symmetry.space_group_name_H-M   'P 1'
#
loop_
_entity.id
_entity.type
_entity.pdbx_description
1 polymer ?
#
loop_
_entity_poly.entity_id
_entity_poly.type
_entity_poly.pdbx_seq_one_letter_code
_entity_poly.pdbx_strand_id
1 'polypeptide(L)'
;MGKYFHAFILICSGSCFIISPLMAGDLRNDVVVAREDTSVILSCFDSPPTSSVMVTWKMMTTREDRWTYLLSAKCTDGQTDGSSIESGGRTFEISADASLIFRATAAAQGHYACEIKQDDKKLHERVVLLALIKLTVTPTPPVTVDSTLRLAAQVSPSSVAAWGTWVSPSGEQLHTEISYGTGSLLSKLPRVTSKDNGVYTCRIRVSGNSDRSVSEHRVNVTVNVKAVFSFTDITHGVERSLAALSHSLVTLTCPSVLGDYVLVYWVKADTEIMELIFQFDRWRRSYTNQTKPQLRLIDPASLAAAGNFSFLLRPTRMDGGLYLCEVFLDDKVFSQANRLSVLHGYPKSSRTTLDLSCVYSERSQVKNVTWSYVKNSTRSLRSRRVVGRITTSVALPVTPERAGEYACTLYLENGNSVQYTYTVTMTNIEPTISPGSALPPADDSLHPYVSTFSFLLFLIPLIAVAVGVLLWRQGFCVTRRNVKQSQSHHSREVENIYENPDDLRQQTPPQGAVYMDLKPMGETDVYKELDRYNQCSG
;
A
#
# COMPACT_ATOMS: atom_id res chain seq x y z
N MET A 1 0.64 57.33 -22.91
CA MET A 1 -0.67 57.99 -22.91
C MET A 1 -1.64 56.96 -22.31
N GLY A 2 -2.07 56.95 -21.12
CA GLY A 2 -2.73 57.99 -20.31
C GLY A 2 -4.11 57.48 -19.99
N LYS A 3 -4.29 56.95 -18.77
CA LYS A 3 -5.30 57.23 -17.74
C LYS A 3 -6.77 57.10 -18.17
N TYR A 4 -7.60 56.33 -17.47
CA TYR A 4 -8.38 56.67 -16.27
C TYR A 4 -9.07 55.45 -15.71
N PHE A 5 -8.76 55.16 -14.44
CA PHE A 5 -9.57 54.33 -13.51
C PHE A 5 -10.66 55.20 -12.94
N HIS A 6 -11.94 54.84 -13.10
CA HIS A 6 -13.03 55.35 -12.29
C HIS A 6 -13.48 54.34 -11.25
N ALA A 7 -13.13 54.67 -10.01
CA ALA A 7 -13.70 54.03 -8.83
C ALA A 7 -15.14 54.46 -8.63
N PHE A 8 -16.09 53.53 -8.60
CA PHE A 8 -17.43 53.75 -8.13
C PHE A 8 -17.51 53.35 -6.66
N ILE A 9 -17.55 54.33 -5.78
CA ILE A 9 -17.91 54.17 -4.38
C ILE A 9 -19.45 54.23 -4.31
N LEU A 10 -20.09 53.10 -4.02
CA LEU A 10 -21.50 53.03 -3.63
C LEU A 10 -21.58 53.09 -2.11
N ILE A 11 -21.98 54.22 -1.61
CA ILE A 11 -22.34 54.44 -0.21
C ILE A 11 -23.74 53.84 -0.04
N CYS A 12 -23.84 52.65 0.60
CA CYS A 12 -25.10 52.16 1.16
C CYS A 12 -25.15 52.53 2.63
N SER A 13 -25.88 53.62 2.90
CA SER A 13 -26.42 53.93 4.22
C SER A 13 -27.58 52.97 4.50
N GLY A 14 -27.38 51.96 5.31
CA GLY A 14 -28.38 51.03 5.76
C GLY A 14 -28.14 50.61 7.20
N SER A 15 -28.94 51.10 8.08
CA SER A 15 -29.14 50.84 9.50
C SER A 15 -28.47 49.60 10.04
N CYS A 16 -27.41 49.80 10.83
CA CYS A 16 -26.78 48.79 11.68
C CYS A 16 -27.79 48.42 12.79
N PHE A 17 -28.57 47.38 12.59
CA PHE A 17 -29.17 46.66 13.71
C PHE A 17 -28.02 45.93 14.41
N ILE A 18 -27.60 46.50 15.52
CA ILE A 18 -26.77 45.81 16.50
C ILE A 18 -27.64 44.72 17.10
N ILE A 19 -27.65 43.56 16.46
CA ILE A 19 -28.02 42.31 17.12
C ILE A 19 -26.84 42.01 18.04
N SER A 20 -26.98 42.39 19.32
CA SER A 20 -26.12 41.87 20.37
C SER A 20 -26.10 40.36 20.22
N PRO A 21 -24.91 39.72 20.06
CA PRO A 21 -24.86 38.29 20.24
C PRO A 21 -25.26 38.06 21.69
N LEU A 22 -26.47 37.52 21.91
CA LEU A 22 -26.72 36.80 23.16
C LEU A 22 -25.50 35.88 23.32
N MET A 23 -24.78 36.09 24.41
CA MET A 23 -23.77 35.17 24.88
C MET A 23 -24.46 33.82 25.04
N ALA A 24 -24.53 33.04 23.95
CA ALA A 24 -24.65 31.61 24.04
C ALA A 24 -23.33 31.17 24.71
N GLY A 25 -23.39 31.00 26.00
CA GLY A 25 -22.32 30.36 26.74
C GLY A 25 -21.96 29.12 25.92
N ASP A 26 -20.69 28.97 25.68
CA ASP A 26 -20.09 27.86 24.93
C ASP A 26 -20.48 26.57 25.67
N LEU A 27 -21.68 26.05 25.41
CA LEU A 27 -22.17 24.75 25.83
C LEU A 27 -21.30 23.75 25.05
N ARG A 28 -20.10 23.49 25.55
CA ARG A 28 -19.28 22.38 25.08
C ARG A 28 -20.09 21.11 25.35
N ASN A 29 -20.83 20.69 24.33
CA ASN A 29 -21.56 19.45 24.37
C ASN A 29 -20.53 18.32 24.35
N ASP A 30 -20.31 17.66 25.47
CA ASP A 30 -19.59 16.41 25.51
C ASP A 30 -20.31 15.42 24.56
N VAL A 31 -19.53 14.67 23.80
CA VAL A 31 -20.08 13.66 22.89
C VAL A 31 -19.67 12.27 23.36
N VAL A 32 -20.65 11.41 23.55
CA VAL A 32 -20.45 9.97 23.82
C VAL A 32 -20.88 9.20 22.58
N VAL A 33 -19.99 8.35 22.05
CA VAL A 33 -20.30 7.43 20.95
C VAL A 33 -20.52 6.04 21.50
N ALA A 34 -21.70 5.49 21.29
CA ALA A 34 -22.05 4.15 21.73
C ALA A 34 -22.46 3.26 20.56
N ARG A 35 -22.16 1.98 20.67
CA ARG A 35 -22.67 0.98 19.74
C ARG A 35 -24.15 0.72 20.02
N GLU A 36 -24.96 0.60 18.95
CA GLU A 36 -26.37 0.21 19.09
C GLU A 36 -26.49 -1.10 19.88
N ASP A 37 -27.51 -1.20 20.71
CA ASP A 37 -27.82 -2.33 21.61
C ASP A 37 -26.81 -2.59 22.74
N THR A 38 -25.86 -1.69 23.00
CA THR A 38 -24.97 -1.76 24.17
C THR A 38 -25.47 -0.90 25.33
N SER A 39 -25.03 -1.21 26.54
CA SER A 39 -25.25 -0.35 27.71
C SER A 39 -24.41 0.91 27.60
N VAL A 40 -25.00 2.04 27.90
CA VAL A 40 -24.37 3.38 27.94
C VAL A 40 -24.43 3.90 29.36
N ILE A 41 -23.33 4.53 29.77
CA ILE A 41 -23.21 5.23 31.05
C ILE A 41 -22.86 6.69 30.73
N LEU A 42 -23.72 7.61 31.14
CA LEU A 42 -23.47 9.07 31.02
C LEU A 42 -23.20 9.62 32.41
N SER A 43 -21.97 10.08 32.64
CA SER A 43 -21.57 10.64 33.94
C SER A 43 -22.08 12.06 34.10
N CYS A 44 -22.65 12.36 35.26
CA CYS A 44 -23.09 13.70 35.64
C CYS A 44 -21.94 14.55 36.17
N PHE A 45 -21.01 13.95 36.90
CA PHE A 45 -19.90 14.61 37.56
C PHE A 45 -18.56 14.17 36.99
N ASP A 46 -17.58 15.06 37.03
CA ASP A 46 -16.18 14.71 36.86
C ASP A 46 -15.54 14.28 38.21
N SER A 47 -16.11 14.78 39.33
CA SER A 47 -15.77 14.40 40.70
C SER A 47 -17.03 14.37 41.54
N PRO A 48 -17.23 13.38 42.40
CA PRO A 48 -18.44 13.25 43.21
C PRO A 48 -18.64 14.49 44.11
N PRO A 49 -19.87 15.02 44.28
CA PRO A 49 -20.14 16.17 45.12
C PRO A 49 -19.93 15.80 46.61
N THR A 50 -19.37 16.72 47.35
CA THR A 50 -19.16 16.59 48.81
C THR A 50 -20.35 17.05 49.64
N SER A 51 -21.37 17.62 49.01
CA SER A 51 -22.63 18.09 49.65
C SER A 51 -23.83 17.38 49.09
N SER A 52 -24.92 17.42 49.88
CA SER A 52 -26.19 16.86 49.39
C SER A 52 -26.78 17.71 48.27
N VAL A 53 -26.96 17.08 47.10
CA VAL A 53 -27.50 17.71 45.88
C VAL A 53 -28.61 16.87 45.28
N MET A 54 -29.52 17.54 44.56
CA MET A 54 -30.54 16.88 43.72
C MET A 54 -30.01 16.80 42.30
N VAL A 55 -29.88 15.60 41.74
CA VAL A 55 -29.51 15.34 40.36
C VAL A 55 -30.76 15.04 39.52
N THR A 56 -30.93 15.74 38.42
CA THR A 56 -32.07 15.55 37.52
C THR A 56 -31.59 15.29 36.11
N TRP A 57 -31.98 14.17 35.53
CA TRP A 57 -31.69 13.81 34.16
C TRP A 57 -32.86 14.15 33.24
N LYS A 58 -32.58 14.80 32.12
CA LYS A 58 -33.51 15.17 31.05
C LYS A 58 -32.96 14.67 29.71
N MET A 59 -33.85 14.41 28.76
CA MET A 59 -33.51 13.97 27.43
C MET A 59 -34.21 14.82 26.36
N MET A 60 -33.54 15.09 25.27
CA MET A 60 -34.06 15.70 24.05
C MET A 60 -33.63 14.82 22.87
N THR A 61 -34.58 14.12 22.27
CA THR A 61 -34.29 13.26 21.12
C THR A 61 -34.08 14.08 19.86
N THR A 62 -33.45 13.50 18.84
CA THR A 62 -33.26 14.15 17.53
C THR A 62 -34.58 14.46 16.80
N ARG A 63 -35.72 13.93 17.27
CA ARG A 63 -37.05 14.11 16.70
C ARG A 63 -37.88 15.16 17.42
N GLU A 64 -37.50 15.52 18.66
CA GLU A 64 -38.25 16.42 19.51
C GLU A 64 -37.34 17.55 20.00
N ASP A 65 -37.67 18.79 19.64
CA ASP A 65 -36.93 19.99 20.09
C ASP A 65 -37.29 20.39 21.53
N ARG A 66 -37.76 19.45 22.35
CA ARG A 66 -38.21 19.71 23.70
C ARG A 66 -37.56 18.76 24.70
N TRP A 67 -37.07 19.31 25.81
CA TRP A 67 -36.55 18.54 26.91
C TRP A 67 -37.64 17.74 27.62
N THR A 68 -37.48 16.44 27.73
CA THR A 68 -38.34 15.54 28.48
C THR A 68 -37.62 15.15 29.77
N TYR A 69 -38.31 15.27 30.89
CA TYR A 69 -37.85 14.79 32.18
C TYR A 69 -37.74 13.25 32.16
N LEU A 70 -36.64 12.74 32.65
CA LEU A 70 -36.45 11.28 32.81
C LEU A 70 -36.66 10.91 34.28
N LEU A 71 -35.72 11.25 35.13
CA LEU A 71 -35.72 10.87 36.54
C LEU A 71 -34.83 11.83 37.34
N SER A 72 -34.98 11.82 38.68
CA SER A 72 -34.12 12.53 39.62
C SER A 72 -33.82 11.68 40.83
N ALA A 73 -32.66 11.92 41.43
CA ALA A 73 -32.22 11.27 42.67
C ALA A 73 -31.48 12.28 43.54
N LYS A 74 -31.58 12.09 44.85
CA LYS A 74 -30.78 12.82 45.82
C LYS A 74 -29.40 12.14 45.93
N CYS A 75 -28.35 12.93 45.72
CA CYS A 75 -26.97 12.48 45.87
C CYS A 75 -26.41 13.08 47.18
N THR A 76 -25.95 12.25 48.08
CA THR A 76 -25.34 12.66 49.36
C THR A 76 -24.00 11.97 49.47
N ASP A 77 -22.93 12.72 49.73
CA ASP A 77 -21.55 12.22 49.80
C ASP A 77 -21.13 11.42 48.55
N GLY A 78 -21.60 11.88 47.36
CA GLY A 78 -21.30 11.24 46.07
C GLY A 78 -22.05 9.93 45.80
N GLN A 79 -23.05 9.57 46.63
CA GLN A 79 -23.86 8.37 46.44
C GLN A 79 -25.34 8.70 46.32
N THR A 80 -26.06 7.94 45.51
CA THR A 80 -27.52 7.99 45.35
C THR A 80 -28.17 6.68 45.77
N ASP A 81 -29.44 6.75 46.18
CA ASP A 81 -30.25 5.54 46.52
C ASP A 81 -30.62 4.71 45.29
N GLY A 82 -30.11 5.04 44.12
CA GLY A 82 -30.43 4.39 42.85
C GLY A 82 -31.95 4.43 42.56
N SER A 83 -32.31 4.85 41.36
CA SER A 83 -33.70 4.81 40.91
C SER A 83 -33.75 4.38 39.45
N SER A 84 -34.81 3.66 39.09
CA SER A 84 -35.06 3.25 37.72
C SER A 84 -36.42 3.70 37.27
N ILE A 85 -36.57 4.06 36.01
CA ILE A 85 -37.83 4.37 35.39
C ILE A 85 -37.93 3.73 34.00
N GLU A 86 -39.12 3.33 33.64
CA GLU A 86 -39.43 2.93 32.28
C GLU A 86 -40.14 4.05 31.56
N SER A 87 -39.56 4.55 30.45
CA SER A 87 -40.13 5.61 29.64
C SER A 87 -40.01 5.27 28.17
N GLY A 88 -41.13 5.24 27.45
CA GLY A 88 -41.17 4.94 26.01
C GLY A 88 -40.63 3.57 25.66
N GLY A 89 -40.86 2.55 26.51
CA GLY A 89 -40.33 1.19 26.32
C GLY A 89 -38.81 1.05 26.54
N ARG A 90 -38.21 1.99 27.28
CA ARG A 90 -36.78 2.03 27.62
C ARG A 90 -36.63 2.16 29.12
N THR A 91 -35.74 1.39 29.70
CA THR A 91 -35.38 1.48 31.11
C THR A 91 -34.21 2.42 31.28
N PHE A 92 -34.36 3.43 32.10
CA PHE A 92 -33.31 4.36 32.52
C PHE A 92 -33.06 4.12 34.02
N GLU A 93 -31.80 4.10 34.39
CA GLU A 93 -31.35 3.81 35.73
C GLU A 93 -30.31 4.82 36.18
N ILE A 94 -30.40 5.32 37.42
CA ILE A 94 -29.32 6.10 38.01
C ILE A 94 -28.47 5.15 38.87
N SER A 95 -27.18 5.11 38.59
CA SER A 95 -26.17 4.43 39.43
C SER A 95 -25.87 5.18 40.71
N ALA A 96 -25.17 4.52 41.62
CA ALA A 96 -24.77 5.09 42.91
C ALA A 96 -23.98 6.41 42.78
N ASP A 97 -23.21 6.58 41.72
CA ASP A 97 -22.44 7.78 41.40
C ASP A 97 -23.23 8.84 40.58
N ALA A 98 -24.57 8.72 40.57
CA ALA A 98 -25.47 9.60 39.82
C ALA A 98 -25.34 9.56 38.29
N SER A 99 -24.62 8.58 37.73
CA SER A 99 -24.55 8.39 36.29
C SER A 99 -25.86 7.78 35.76
N LEU A 100 -26.27 8.19 34.54
CA LEU A 100 -27.43 7.63 33.85
C LEU A 100 -27.01 6.38 33.05
N ILE A 101 -27.66 5.27 33.31
CA ILE A 101 -27.41 3.99 32.63
C ILE A 101 -28.66 3.61 31.83
N PHE A 102 -28.46 3.24 30.57
CA PHE A 102 -29.54 2.77 29.69
C PHE A 102 -28.96 2.03 28.47
N ARG A 103 -29.85 1.39 27.69
CA ARG A 103 -29.46 0.71 26.45
C ARG A 103 -29.50 1.69 25.28
N ALA A 104 -28.41 1.78 24.52
CA ALA A 104 -28.31 2.59 23.31
C ALA A 104 -29.20 1.99 22.21
N THR A 105 -30.18 2.76 21.76
CA THR A 105 -31.06 2.41 20.63
C THR A 105 -31.17 3.61 19.70
N ALA A 106 -31.60 3.40 18.45
CA ALA A 106 -31.83 4.50 17.52
C ALA A 106 -32.77 5.58 18.07
N ALA A 107 -33.75 5.20 18.90
CA ALA A 107 -34.67 6.11 19.55
C ALA A 107 -34.08 6.79 20.80
N ALA A 108 -32.96 6.33 21.32
CA ALA A 108 -32.24 6.94 22.43
C ALA A 108 -31.20 7.98 21.98
N GLN A 109 -30.96 8.12 20.70
CA GLN A 109 -30.04 9.10 20.15
C GLN A 109 -30.55 10.53 20.42
N GLY A 110 -29.69 11.39 20.98
CA GLY A 110 -30.08 12.78 21.30
C GLY A 110 -29.20 13.39 22.37
N HIS A 111 -29.68 14.54 22.88
CA HIS A 111 -29.01 15.25 23.97
C HIS A 111 -29.56 14.80 25.31
N TYR A 112 -28.68 14.63 26.27
CA TYR A 112 -28.96 14.33 27.66
C TYR A 112 -28.41 15.45 28.52
N ALA A 113 -29.24 16.01 29.40
CA ALA A 113 -28.81 17.03 30.34
C ALA A 113 -28.92 16.50 31.76
N CYS A 114 -27.80 16.59 32.49
CA CYS A 114 -27.73 16.38 33.92
C CYS A 114 -27.77 17.76 34.60
N GLU A 115 -28.83 18.05 35.32
CA GLU A 115 -29.00 19.28 36.09
C GLU A 115 -28.76 18.98 37.56
N ILE A 116 -27.88 19.78 38.20
CA ILE A 116 -27.54 19.67 39.61
C ILE A 116 -28.12 20.85 40.37
N LYS A 117 -28.91 20.59 41.40
CA LYS A 117 -29.48 21.58 42.28
C LYS A 117 -29.12 21.35 43.73
N GLN A 118 -28.93 22.45 44.47
CA GLN A 118 -28.81 22.47 45.91
C GLN A 118 -29.78 23.51 46.44
N ASP A 119 -30.63 23.15 47.37
CA ASP A 119 -31.66 24.04 47.99
C ASP A 119 -32.46 24.79 46.88
N ASP A 120 -32.95 24.04 45.88
CA ASP A 120 -33.67 24.51 44.69
C ASP A 120 -32.91 25.48 43.77
N LYS A 121 -31.66 25.79 44.09
CA LYS A 121 -30.81 26.62 43.25
C LYS A 121 -30.00 25.72 42.29
N LYS A 122 -30.08 26.01 41.00
CA LYS A 122 -29.28 25.35 39.98
C LYS A 122 -27.81 25.70 40.17
N LEU A 123 -26.96 24.68 40.42
CA LEU A 123 -25.51 24.84 40.55
C LEU A 123 -24.80 24.62 39.20
N HIS A 124 -25.16 23.55 38.50
CA HIS A 124 -24.49 23.14 37.28
C HIS A 124 -25.43 22.38 36.35
N GLU A 125 -25.13 22.41 35.06
CA GLU A 125 -25.77 21.58 34.05
C GLU A 125 -24.74 21.08 33.07
N ARG A 126 -24.70 19.77 32.87
CA ARG A 126 -23.84 19.11 31.88
C ARG A 126 -24.74 18.57 30.77
N VAL A 127 -24.43 18.94 29.53
CA VAL A 127 -25.13 18.43 28.35
C VAL A 127 -24.23 17.48 27.59
N VAL A 128 -24.71 16.27 27.33
CA VAL A 128 -24.00 15.23 26.59
C VAL A 128 -24.81 14.85 25.37
N LEU A 129 -24.19 14.83 24.21
CA LEU A 129 -24.78 14.29 22.98
C LEU A 129 -24.45 12.80 22.88
N LEU A 130 -25.47 11.95 22.90
CA LEU A 130 -25.32 10.53 22.56
C LEU A 130 -25.37 10.36 21.04
N ALA A 131 -24.26 9.99 20.45
CA ALA A 131 -24.13 9.56 19.08
C ALA A 131 -24.06 8.01 19.01
N LEU A 132 -24.60 7.46 17.95
CA LEU A 132 -24.57 6.01 17.73
C LEU A 132 -23.58 5.63 16.65
N ILE A 133 -22.92 4.50 16.83
CA ILE A 133 -22.09 3.88 15.80
C ILE A 133 -22.64 2.51 15.43
N LYS A 134 -22.81 2.28 14.13
CA LYS A 134 -23.12 0.99 13.55
C LYS A 134 -21.89 0.44 12.83
N LEU A 135 -21.44 -0.76 13.22
CA LEU A 135 -20.33 -1.45 12.57
C LEU A 135 -20.87 -2.55 11.66
N THR A 136 -20.34 -2.60 10.45
CA THR A 136 -20.74 -3.61 9.45
C THR A 136 -19.48 -4.26 8.88
N VAL A 137 -19.51 -5.58 8.74
CA VAL A 137 -18.46 -6.38 8.12
C VAL A 137 -19.08 -7.14 6.96
N THR A 138 -18.53 -6.97 5.77
CA THR A 138 -19.05 -7.61 4.56
C THR A 138 -17.91 -8.23 3.75
N PRO A 139 -17.99 -9.52 3.37
CA PRO A 139 -19.03 -10.48 3.74
C PRO A 139 -19.04 -10.79 5.24
N THR A 140 -20.14 -11.34 5.74
CA THR A 140 -20.23 -11.75 7.15
C THR A 140 -19.21 -12.86 7.46
N PRO A 141 -18.46 -12.76 8.56
CA PRO A 141 -17.55 -13.84 8.98
C PRO A 141 -18.27 -15.18 9.20
N PRO A 142 -17.62 -16.31 8.85
CA PRO A 142 -16.26 -16.45 8.41
C PRO A 142 -16.04 -16.07 6.93
N VAL A 143 -15.02 -15.22 6.69
CA VAL A 143 -14.69 -14.66 5.37
C VAL A 143 -13.84 -15.66 4.59
N THR A 144 -14.13 -15.82 3.32
CA THR A 144 -13.38 -16.72 2.42
C THR A 144 -12.01 -16.13 2.05
N VAL A 145 -10.96 -16.97 2.01
CA VAL A 145 -9.64 -16.56 1.51
C VAL A 145 -9.75 -16.00 0.08
N ASP A 146 -8.93 -15.01 -0.24
CA ASP A 146 -8.88 -14.26 -1.50
C ASP A 146 -10.10 -13.36 -1.79
N SER A 147 -11.15 -13.36 -0.97
CA SER A 147 -12.26 -12.40 -1.12
C SER A 147 -11.86 -10.99 -0.64
N THR A 148 -12.68 -9.99 -0.97
CA THR A 148 -12.53 -8.62 -0.47
C THR A 148 -13.38 -8.42 0.78
N LEU A 149 -12.75 -8.18 1.93
CA LEU A 149 -13.42 -7.82 3.17
C LEU A 149 -13.61 -6.30 3.24
N ARG A 150 -14.83 -5.86 3.56
CA ARG A 150 -15.17 -4.45 3.77
C ARG A 150 -15.53 -4.23 5.22
N LEU A 151 -14.84 -3.29 5.88
CA LEU A 151 -15.08 -2.85 7.24
C LEU A 151 -15.73 -1.46 7.18
N ALA A 152 -16.98 -1.36 7.55
CA ALA A 152 -17.69 -0.09 7.55
C ALA A 152 -18.14 0.30 8.96
N ALA A 153 -18.01 1.58 9.29
CA ALA A 153 -18.57 2.19 10.47
C ALA A 153 -19.41 3.38 10.05
N GLN A 154 -20.59 3.52 10.61
CA GLN A 154 -21.46 4.67 10.36
C GLN A 154 -21.82 5.33 11.67
N VAL A 155 -21.54 6.63 11.79
CA VAL A 155 -21.81 7.44 12.97
C VAL A 155 -23.02 8.30 12.71
N SER A 156 -23.94 8.35 13.65
CA SER A 156 -25.14 9.19 13.62
C SER A 156 -25.22 10.03 14.90
N PRO A 157 -25.40 11.33 14.82
CA PRO A 157 -25.45 12.16 13.61
C PRO A 157 -24.06 12.29 12.94
N SER A 158 -24.06 12.48 11.62
CA SER A 158 -22.82 12.51 10.82
C SER A 158 -21.87 13.65 11.20
N SER A 159 -22.41 14.76 11.72
CA SER A 159 -21.65 15.93 12.16
C SER A 159 -20.70 15.68 13.31
N VAL A 160 -20.89 14.58 14.03
CA VAL A 160 -20.08 14.21 15.22
C VAL A 160 -18.73 13.66 14.82
N ALA A 161 -18.60 12.96 13.71
CA ALA A 161 -17.36 12.31 13.31
C ALA A 161 -16.36 13.33 12.74
N ALA A 162 -15.34 13.70 13.51
CA ALA A 162 -14.26 14.59 13.06
C ALA A 162 -13.17 13.84 12.33
N TRP A 163 -12.85 12.64 12.78
CA TRP A 163 -11.80 11.78 12.22
C TRP A 163 -12.04 10.34 12.64
N GLY A 164 -11.60 9.40 11.82
CA GLY A 164 -11.65 7.98 12.18
C GLY A 164 -10.72 7.14 11.33
N THR A 165 -10.35 5.98 11.87
CA THR A 165 -9.52 4.99 11.18
C THR A 165 -9.81 3.59 11.65
N TRP A 166 -9.57 2.61 10.78
CA TRP A 166 -9.55 1.21 11.13
C TRP A 166 -8.13 0.76 11.44
N VAL A 167 -7.99 -0.08 12.44
CA VAL A 167 -6.72 -0.68 12.87
C VAL A 167 -6.84 -2.19 12.77
N SER A 168 -5.86 -2.83 12.14
CA SER A 168 -5.79 -4.28 11.95
C SER A 168 -5.47 -5.03 13.25
N PRO A 169 -5.61 -6.35 13.30
CA PRO A 169 -5.18 -7.17 14.45
C PRO A 169 -3.69 -7.04 14.77
N SER A 170 -2.84 -6.72 13.77
CA SER A 170 -1.41 -6.45 13.97
C SER A 170 -1.11 -5.06 14.56
N GLY A 171 -2.11 -4.21 14.72
CA GLY A 171 -1.94 -2.82 15.20
C GLY A 171 -1.66 -1.80 14.11
N GLU A 172 -1.65 -2.19 12.85
CA GLU A 172 -1.41 -1.30 11.72
C GLU A 172 -2.66 -0.50 11.35
N GLN A 173 -2.49 0.78 11.04
CA GLN A 173 -3.57 1.62 10.56
C GLN A 173 -3.86 1.33 9.09
N LEU A 174 -5.10 0.99 8.79
CA LEU A 174 -5.59 0.82 7.43
C LEU A 174 -5.91 2.17 6.78
N HIS A 175 -5.81 2.23 5.45
CA HIS A 175 -6.41 3.34 4.73
C HIS A 175 -7.92 3.36 4.99
N THR A 176 -8.45 4.53 5.35
CA THR A 176 -9.88 4.68 5.67
C THR A 176 -10.43 5.86 4.87
N GLU A 177 -11.43 5.58 4.07
CA GLU A 177 -12.20 6.60 3.37
C GLU A 177 -13.28 7.13 4.29
N ILE A 178 -13.37 8.46 4.42
CA ILE A 178 -14.32 9.12 5.31
C ILE A 178 -15.29 9.94 4.47
N SER A 179 -16.58 9.67 4.62
CA SER A 179 -17.64 10.48 4.06
C SER A 179 -18.30 11.30 5.17
N TYR A 180 -17.91 12.55 5.31
CA TYR A 180 -18.41 13.44 6.36
C TYR A 180 -19.92 13.71 6.23
N GLY A 181 -20.46 13.73 5.01
CA GLY A 181 -21.89 13.93 4.79
C GLY A 181 -22.78 12.82 5.34
N THR A 182 -22.30 11.59 5.31
CA THR A 182 -23.01 10.40 5.81
C THR A 182 -22.50 9.90 7.16
N GLY A 183 -21.36 10.41 7.65
CA GLY A 183 -20.68 9.89 8.84
C GLY A 183 -20.12 8.48 8.65
N SER A 184 -19.82 8.10 7.40
CA SER A 184 -19.36 6.75 7.07
C SER A 184 -17.83 6.69 6.99
N LEU A 185 -17.26 5.62 7.57
CA LEU A 185 -15.85 5.27 7.52
C LEU A 185 -15.72 3.89 6.88
N LEU A 186 -15.03 3.80 5.76
CA LEU A 186 -14.85 2.55 5.02
C LEU A 186 -13.38 2.20 4.92
N SER A 187 -13.03 0.95 5.24
CA SER A 187 -11.76 0.32 4.88
C SER A 187 -12.03 -1.01 4.20
N LYS A 188 -11.15 -1.39 3.27
CA LYS A 188 -11.23 -2.67 2.58
C LYS A 188 -9.96 -3.48 2.84
N LEU A 189 -10.07 -4.78 2.77
CA LEU A 189 -8.93 -5.69 2.73
C LEU A 189 -9.14 -6.60 1.52
N PRO A 190 -8.54 -6.24 0.37
CA PRO A 190 -8.58 -7.09 -0.80
C PRO A 190 -7.74 -8.34 -0.57
N ARG A 191 -8.13 -9.45 -1.19
CA ARG A 191 -7.42 -10.73 -1.13
C ARG A 191 -7.08 -11.15 0.30
N VAL A 192 -8.13 -11.34 1.11
CA VAL A 192 -8.01 -11.76 2.51
C VAL A 192 -7.23 -13.07 2.64
N THR A 193 -6.32 -13.11 3.60
CA THR A 193 -5.49 -14.27 3.93
C THR A 193 -5.74 -14.73 5.37
N SER A 194 -5.18 -15.87 5.77
CA SER A 194 -5.23 -16.32 7.16
C SER A 194 -4.64 -15.32 8.18
N LYS A 195 -3.74 -14.43 7.73
CA LYS A 195 -3.12 -13.39 8.56
C LYS A 195 -4.09 -12.26 8.92
N ASP A 196 -5.17 -12.12 8.16
CA ASP A 196 -6.19 -11.10 8.39
C ASP A 196 -7.24 -11.53 9.42
N ASN A 197 -7.08 -12.72 10.02
CA ASN A 197 -7.94 -13.21 11.11
C ASN A 197 -7.67 -12.43 12.39
N GLY A 198 -8.71 -12.00 13.10
CA GLY A 198 -8.56 -11.35 14.39
C GLY A 198 -9.50 -10.17 14.64
N VAL A 199 -9.15 -9.35 15.64
CA VAL A 199 -9.96 -8.22 16.08
C VAL A 199 -9.52 -6.93 15.39
N TYR A 200 -10.44 -6.33 14.64
CA TYR A 200 -10.28 -5.00 14.05
C TYR A 200 -10.89 -3.94 14.95
N THR A 201 -10.20 -2.81 15.09
CA THR A 201 -10.63 -1.70 15.93
C THR A 201 -10.92 -0.47 15.09
N CYS A 202 -12.15 0.02 15.14
CA CYS A 202 -12.53 1.32 14.60
C CYS A 202 -12.25 2.38 15.67
N ARG A 203 -11.36 3.32 15.37
CA ARG A 203 -11.02 4.46 16.23
C ARG A 203 -11.67 5.71 15.68
N ILE A 204 -12.46 6.40 16.49
CA ILE A 204 -13.16 7.63 16.10
C ILE A 204 -12.84 8.73 17.09
N ARG A 205 -12.46 9.89 16.57
CA ARG A 205 -12.39 11.13 17.33
C ARG A 205 -13.59 12.00 16.96
N VAL A 206 -14.30 12.43 17.98
CA VAL A 206 -15.51 13.23 17.82
C VAL A 206 -15.21 14.72 17.87
N SER A 207 -16.05 15.51 17.20
CA SER A 207 -16.02 16.98 17.26
C SER A 207 -16.63 17.45 18.59
N GLY A 208 -16.04 18.45 19.22
CA GLY A 208 -16.62 19.12 20.39
C GLY A 208 -16.05 18.70 21.75
N ASN A 209 -15.42 17.52 21.87
CA ASN A 209 -14.77 17.16 23.13
C ASN A 209 -13.50 17.97 23.35
N SER A 210 -13.39 18.61 24.53
CA SER A 210 -12.17 19.31 24.95
C SER A 210 -10.98 18.38 25.12
N ASP A 211 -11.25 17.16 25.56
CA ASP A 211 -10.28 16.08 25.56
C ASP A 211 -10.25 15.43 24.18
N ARG A 212 -9.05 15.22 23.66
CA ARG A 212 -8.80 14.49 22.41
C ARG A 212 -9.12 12.98 22.56
N SER A 213 -10.18 12.66 23.30
CA SER A 213 -10.56 11.28 23.57
C SER A 213 -10.95 10.58 22.26
N VAL A 214 -10.40 9.40 22.08
CA VAL A 214 -10.68 8.52 20.95
C VAL A 214 -11.60 7.41 21.43
N SER A 215 -12.76 7.29 20.81
CA SER A 215 -13.67 6.16 21.05
C SER A 215 -13.22 4.95 20.22
N GLU A 216 -13.11 3.78 20.84
CA GLU A 216 -12.69 2.53 20.20
C GLU A 216 -13.84 1.52 20.16
N HIS A 217 -14.11 1.01 18.96
CA HIS A 217 -15.14 -0.01 18.75
C HIS A 217 -14.55 -1.20 18.01
N ARG A 218 -14.79 -2.41 18.49
CA ARG A 218 -14.12 -3.62 18.02
C ARG A 218 -15.09 -4.54 17.28
N VAL A 219 -14.58 -5.18 16.22
CA VAL A 219 -15.27 -6.29 15.55
C VAL A 219 -14.30 -7.45 15.38
N ASN A 220 -14.80 -8.68 15.53
CA ASN A 220 -14.00 -9.88 15.29
C ASN A 220 -14.25 -10.39 13.88
N VAL A 221 -13.16 -10.65 13.14
CA VAL A 221 -13.17 -11.23 11.80
C VAL A 221 -12.54 -12.61 11.88
N THR A 222 -13.26 -13.62 11.40
CA THR A 222 -12.75 -14.98 11.25
C THR A 222 -12.59 -15.29 9.76
N VAL A 223 -11.49 -15.94 9.39
CA VAL A 223 -11.18 -16.31 8.01
C VAL A 223 -11.30 -17.81 7.84
N ASN A 224 -12.08 -18.24 6.85
CA ASN A 224 -12.21 -19.65 6.47
C ASN A 224 -11.10 -20.03 5.48
N VAL A 225 -10.05 -20.66 5.99
CA VAL A 225 -8.89 -21.10 5.19
C VAL A 225 -9.17 -22.31 4.29
N LYS A 226 -10.31 -22.98 4.46
CA LYS A 226 -10.68 -24.13 3.65
C LYS A 226 -11.41 -23.77 2.35
N ALA A 227 -11.90 -22.54 2.25
CA ALA A 227 -12.61 -22.04 1.08
C ALA A 227 -11.81 -20.88 0.46
N VAL A 228 -11.63 -20.91 -0.85
CA VAL A 228 -10.96 -19.86 -1.62
C VAL A 228 -12.00 -19.20 -2.51
N PHE A 229 -12.02 -17.87 -2.52
CA PHE A 229 -12.90 -17.10 -3.39
C PHE A 229 -12.37 -17.15 -4.84
N SER A 230 -13.25 -17.43 -5.79
CA SER A 230 -12.91 -17.40 -7.21
C SER A 230 -13.55 -16.19 -7.85
N PHE A 231 -12.73 -15.34 -8.47
CA PHE A 231 -13.22 -14.20 -9.23
C PHE A 231 -13.86 -14.70 -10.53
N THR A 232 -15.10 -14.31 -10.78
CA THR A 232 -15.86 -14.68 -11.99
C THR A 232 -16.02 -13.51 -12.96
N ASP A 233 -15.93 -12.27 -12.47
CA ASP A 233 -16.02 -11.05 -13.28
C ASP A 233 -14.61 -10.57 -13.64
N ILE A 234 -14.04 -11.16 -14.71
CA ILE A 234 -12.70 -10.84 -15.20
C ILE A 234 -12.84 -10.11 -16.55
N THR A 235 -12.35 -8.87 -16.61
CA THR A 235 -12.27 -8.08 -17.83
C THR A 235 -10.86 -8.13 -18.40
N HIS A 236 -10.67 -8.75 -19.55
CA HIS A 236 -9.40 -8.82 -20.24
C HIS A 236 -9.22 -7.62 -21.18
N GLY A 237 -8.11 -6.91 -21.03
CA GLY A 237 -7.65 -5.92 -22.00
C GLY A 237 -7.02 -6.61 -23.23
N VAL A 238 -6.89 -5.86 -24.32
CA VAL A 238 -6.22 -6.33 -25.54
C VAL A 238 -4.74 -6.58 -25.27
N GLU A 239 -4.22 -7.76 -25.65
CA GLU A 239 -2.80 -8.06 -25.52
C GLU A 239 -1.96 -7.08 -26.35
N ARG A 240 -0.93 -6.50 -25.72
CA ARG A 240 -0.01 -5.54 -26.34
C ARG A 240 1.29 -6.23 -26.71
N SER A 241 1.59 -6.27 -28.00
CA SER A 241 2.85 -6.78 -28.52
C SER A 241 3.88 -5.64 -28.58
N LEU A 242 4.99 -5.78 -27.87
CA LEU A 242 6.03 -4.79 -27.70
C LEU A 242 7.38 -5.30 -28.19
N ALA A 243 8.18 -4.42 -28.80
CA ALA A 243 9.56 -4.69 -29.16
C ALA A 243 10.48 -3.61 -28.55
N ALA A 244 11.60 -4.01 -27.97
CA ALA A 244 12.57 -3.10 -27.39
C ALA A 244 14.02 -3.54 -27.67
N LEU A 245 14.93 -2.57 -27.73
CA LEU A 245 16.36 -2.85 -27.65
C LEU A 245 16.73 -3.18 -26.19
N SER A 246 17.68 -4.06 -26.03
CA SER A 246 18.31 -4.27 -24.72
C SER A 246 18.82 -2.93 -24.18
N HIS A 247 18.52 -2.63 -22.91
CA HIS A 247 18.86 -1.38 -22.20
C HIS A 247 18.14 -0.12 -22.65
N SER A 248 17.22 -0.18 -23.63
CA SER A 248 16.30 0.93 -23.92
C SER A 248 15.14 0.96 -22.91
N LEU A 249 14.41 2.08 -22.86
CA LEU A 249 13.22 2.18 -22.02
C LEU A 249 12.00 1.67 -22.79
N VAL A 250 11.19 0.84 -22.14
CA VAL A 250 9.89 0.39 -22.62
C VAL A 250 8.83 0.59 -21.54
N THR A 251 7.64 1.02 -21.95
CA THR A 251 6.51 1.22 -21.05
C THR A 251 5.62 -0.03 -21.06
N LEU A 252 5.41 -0.60 -19.89
CA LEU A 252 4.40 -1.63 -19.63
C LEU A 252 3.19 -0.95 -19.01
N THR A 253 2.00 -1.22 -19.54
CA THR A 253 0.76 -0.61 -19.07
C THR A 253 -0.10 -1.61 -18.33
N CYS A 254 -0.77 -1.14 -17.29
CA CYS A 254 -1.85 -1.83 -16.59
C CYS A 254 -3.22 -1.28 -17.01
N PRO A 255 -4.32 -1.95 -16.67
CA PRO A 255 -5.65 -1.39 -16.82
C PRO A 255 -5.78 -0.04 -16.09
N SER A 256 -6.40 0.94 -16.76
CA SER A 256 -6.64 2.28 -16.18
C SER A 256 -7.89 2.26 -15.31
N VAL A 257 -7.78 1.61 -14.14
CA VAL A 257 -8.84 1.46 -13.14
C VAL A 257 -8.28 1.82 -11.79
N LEU A 258 -9.05 2.56 -10.99
CA LEU A 258 -8.70 2.86 -9.60
C LEU A 258 -8.84 1.60 -8.75
N GLY A 259 -7.80 0.76 -8.75
CA GLY A 259 -7.80 -0.54 -8.10
C GLY A 259 -7.57 -0.48 -6.60
N ASP A 260 -8.14 -1.43 -5.91
CA ASP A 260 -7.89 -1.69 -4.48
C ASP A 260 -6.57 -2.45 -4.28
N TYR A 261 -6.20 -3.28 -5.29
CA TYR A 261 -5.02 -4.14 -5.25
C TYR A 261 -4.49 -4.39 -6.65
N VAL A 262 -3.17 -4.42 -6.82
CA VAL A 262 -2.53 -4.60 -8.13
C VAL A 262 -1.42 -5.64 -8.02
N LEU A 263 -1.41 -6.57 -8.97
CA LEU A 263 -0.38 -7.57 -9.15
C LEU A 263 0.23 -7.44 -10.53
N VAL A 264 1.54 -7.58 -10.64
CA VAL A 264 2.22 -7.73 -11.92
C VAL A 264 3.04 -9.00 -11.89
N TYR A 265 2.74 -9.88 -12.82
CA TYR A 265 3.45 -11.13 -13.04
C TYR A 265 4.34 -11.02 -14.28
N TRP A 266 5.40 -11.77 -14.29
CA TRP A 266 6.24 -11.98 -15.44
C TRP A 266 6.37 -13.48 -15.73
N VAL A 267 5.99 -13.86 -16.94
CA VAL A 267 6.23 -15.19 -17.50
C VAL A 267 7.41 -15.05 -18.44
N LYS A 268 8.53 -15.67 -18.08
CA LYS A 268 9.77 -15.58 -18.85
C LYS A 268 9.60 -16.27 -20.20
N ALA A 269 10.16 -15.65 -21.27
CA ALA A 269 10.16 -16.23 -22.60
C ALA A 269 10.70 -17.68 -22.61
N ASP A 270 10.06 -18.54 -23.39
CA ASP A 270 10.40 -19.95 -23.56
C ASP A 270 10.30 -20.80 -22.25
N THR A 271 9.59 -20.33 -21.24
CA THR A 271 9.31 -21.05 -19.99
C THR A 271 7.86 -20.84 -19.58
N GLU A 272 7.35 -21.73 -18.72
CA GLU A 272 6.01 -21.61 -18.12
C GLU A 272 6.07 -21.03 -16.69
N ILE A 273 7.26 -20.58 -16.27
CA ILE A 273 7.47 -20.07 -14.91
C ILE A 273 6.91 -18.65 -14.83
N MET A 274 5.89 -18.48 -14.02
CA MET A 274 5.29 -17.20 -13.67
C MET A 274 5.86 -16.69 -12.35
N GLU A 275 6.37 -15.47 -12.36
CA GLU A 275 6.99 -14.81 -11.20
C GLU A 275 6.21 -13.54 -10.86
N LEU A 276 5.81 -13.39 -9.60
CA LEU A 276 5.22 -12.15 -9.09
C LEU A 276 6.34 -11.11 -8.93
N ILE A 277 6.30 -10.03 -9.70
CA ILE A 277 7.35 -9.00 -9.73
C ILE A 277 6.96 -7.68 -9.09
N PHE A 278 5.66 -7.42 -8.91
CA PHE A 278 5.15 -6.22 -8.25
C PHE A 278 3.80 -6.50 -7.58
N GLN A 279 3.61 -5.91 -6.40
CA GLN A 279 2.37 -5.97 -5.65
C GLN A 279 2.12 -4.60 -5.01
N PHE A 280 0.89 -4.12 -5.09
CA PHE A 280 0.42 -2.91 -4.43
C PHE A 280 -0.90 -3.18 -3.73
N ASP A 281 -0.99 -2.76 -2.46
CA ASP A 281 -2.22 -2.80 -1.66
C ASP A 281 -2.52 -1.38 -1.16
N ARG A 282 -3.58 -0.79 -1.70
CA ARG A 282 -4.01 0.57 -1.37
C ARG A 282 -4.45 0.69 0.08
N TRP A 283 -5.15 -0.32 0.57
CA TRP A 283 -5.80 -0.29 1.87
C TRP A 283 -4.87 -0.64 3.03
N ARG A 284 -3.95 -1.59 2.83
CA ARG A 284 -2.87 -1.87 3.77
C ARG A 284 -1.68 -0.92 3.62
N ARG A 285 -1.73 0.02 2.65
CA ARG A 285 -0.67 0.99 2.32
C ARG A 285 0.68 0.35 2.11
N SER A 286 0.68 -0.82 1.52
CA SER A 286 1.89 -1.58 1.25
C SER A 286 2.13 -1.73 -0.24
N TYR A 287 3.39 -1.70 -0.64
CA TYR A 287 3.79 -2.14 -1.95
C TYR A 287 5.08 -2.94 -1.84
N THR A 288 5.21 -3.93 -2.70
CA THR A 288 6.41 -4.75 -2.79
C THR A 288 6.87 -4.72 -4.24
N ASN A 289 8.09 -4.28 -4.47
CA ASN A 289 8.77 -4.37 -5.75
C ASN A 289 9.78 -5.49 -5.63
N GLN A 290 9.40 -6.70 -6.06
CA GLN A 290 10.25 -7.87 -5.93
C GLN A 290 11.07 -8.06 -7.20
N THR A 291 12.35 -8.40 -7.04
CA THR A 291 13.23 -9.10 -7.98
C THR A 291 13.68 -8.39 -9.26
N LYS A 292 13.02 -7.35 -9.76
CA LYS A 292 13.47 -6.66 -10.99
C LYS A 292 13.81 -5.19 -10.73
N PRO A 293 15.06 -4.87 -10.41
CA PRO A 293 15.47 -3.49 -10.14
C PRO A 293 15.34 -2.57 -11.38
N GLN A 294 15.22 -3.15 -12.59
CA GLN A 294 15.00 -2.41 -13.83
C GLN A 294 13.54 -1.98 -14.05
N LEU A 295 12.58 -2.58 -13.30
CA LEU A 295 11.16 -2.22 -13.36
C LEU A 295 10.90 -1.07 -12.38
N ARG A 296 10.40 0.04 -12.88
CA ARG A 296 10.07 1.23 -12.08
C ARG A 296 8.67 1.70 -12.39
N LEU A 297 7.91 2.05 -11.36
CA LEU A 297 6.66 2.78 -11.52
C LEU A 297 6.97 4.20 -12.04
N ILE A 298 6.21 4.71 -13.02
CA ILE A 298 6.49 6.00 -13.66
C ILE A 298 6.34 7.16 -12.67
N ASP A 299 5.26 7.15 -11.89
CA ASP A 299 5.02 8.13 -10.83
C ASP A 299 4.32 7.45 -9.64
N PRO A 300 5.06 7.09 -8.59
CA PRO A 300 4.53 6.28 -7.49
C PRO A 300 3.42 6.96 -6.67
N ALA A 301 3.47 8.28 -6.50
CA ALA A 301 2.60 8.98 -5.57
C ALA A 301 1.25 9.37 -6.19
N SER A 302 1.26 10.01 -7.37
CA SER A 302 0.05 10.53 -7.99
C SER A 302 -0.71 9.49 -8.80
N LEU A 303 0.00 8.58 -9.46
CA LEU A 303 -0.62 7.58 -10.34
C LEU A 303 -1.26 6.43 -9.57
N ALA A 304 -0.67 6.01 -8.45
CA ALA A 304 -1.28 5.03 -7.56
C ALA A 304 -2.57 5.59 -6.93
N ALA A 305 -2.57 6.88 -6.57
CA ALA A 305 -3.76 7.56 -6.06
C ALA A 305 -4.86 7.71 -7.13
N ALA A 306 -4.47 7.89 -8.41
CA ALA A 306 -5.37 8.02 -9.55
C ALA A 306 -5.74 6.68 -10.20
N GLY A 307 -5.20 5.56 -9.73
CA GLY A 307 -5.46 4.22 -10.29
C GLY A 307 -4.74 3.94 -11.61
N ASN A 308 -3.78 4.78 -11.99
CA ASN A 308 -2.98 4.58 -13.19
C ASN A 308 -1.65 3.93 -12.84
N PHE A 309 -1.51 2.65 -13.17
CA PHE A 309 -0.25 1.93 -13.02
C PHE A 309 0.41 1.78 -14.39
N SER A 310 1.53 2.47 -14.58
CA SER A 310 2.39 2.31 -15.75
C SER A 310 3.82 2.13 -15.29
N PHE A 311 4.50 1.17 -15.87
CA PHE A 311 5.85 0.81 -15.47
C PHE A 311 6.84 1.12 -16.57
N LEU A 312 8.00 1.65 -16.22
CA LEU A 312 9.17 1.74 -17.07
C LEU A 312 10.08 0.54 -16.80
N LEU A 313 10.34 -0.21 -17.83
CA LEU A 313 11.31 -1.30 -17.82
C LEU A 313 12.51 -0.94 -18.68
N ARG A 314 13.73 -1.21 -18.17
CA ARG A 314 14.95 -1.19 -18.95
C ARG A 314 15.43 -2.63 -19.17
N PRO A 315 14.92 -3.31 -20.20
CA PRO A 315 15.11 -4.73 -20.34
C PRO A 315 16.55 -5.10 -20.71
N THR A 316 17.05 -6.20 -20.17
CA THR A 316 18.18 -6.95 -20.70
C THR A 316 17.68 -7.98 -21.70
N ARG A 317 18.58 -8.67 -22.39
CA ARG A 317 18.23 -9.75 -23.33
C ARG A 317 17.38 -10.87 -22.69
N MET A 318 17.42 -11.01 -21.36
CA MET A 318 16.73 -12.07 -20.61
C MET A 318 15.35 -11.65 -20.09
N ASP A 319 14.97 -10.38 -20.27
CA ASP A 319 13.74 -9.83 -19.72
C ASP A 319 12.57 -9.84 -20.73
N GLY A 320 12.73 -10.54 -21.86
CA GLY A 320 11.59 -10.80 -22.75
C GLY A 320 10.62 -11.80 -22.14
N GLY A 321 9.37 -11.75 -22.61
CA GLY A 321 8.30 -12.62 -22.14
C GLY A 321 6.98 -11.87 -21.97
N LEU A 322 6.05 -12.50 -21.27
CA LEU A 322 4.73 -11.95 -21.00
C LEU A 322 4.71 -11.26 -19.63
N TYR A 323 4.29 -10.01 -19.60
CA TYR A 323 4.02 -9.22 -18.40
C TYR A 323 2.52 -9.09 -18.25
N LEU A 324 1.95 -9.71 -17.22
CA LEU A 324 0.54 -9.70 -16.92
C LEU A 324 0.30 -8.77 -15.73
N CYS A 325 -0.51 -7.73 -15.93
CA CYS A 325 -0.95 -6.84 -14.87
C CYS A 325 -2.40 -7.11 -14.54
N GLU A 326 -2.71 -7.36 -13.28
CA GLU A 326 -4.05 -7.56 -12.75
C GLU A 326 -4.38 -6.47 -11.74
N VAL A 327 -5.52 -5.82 -11.92
CA VAL A 327 -6.06 -4.78 -11.05
C VAL A 327 -7.38 -5.29 -10.47
N PHE A 328 -7.44 -5.38 -9.16
CA PHE A 328 -8.61 -5.82 -8.41
C PHE A 328 -9.37 -4.60 -7.90
N LEU A 329 -10.65 -4.53 -8.18
CA LEU A 329 -11.57 -3.54 -7.67
C LEU A 329 -12.82 -4.25 -7.15
N ASP A 330 -12.98 -4.23 -5.82
CA ASP A 330 -13.98 -5.04 -5.14
C ASP A 330 -13.88 -6.54 -5.55
N ASP A 331 -14.92 -7.10 -6.16
CA ASP A 331 -14.96 -8.51 -6.59
C ASP A 331 -14.71 -8.67 -8.10
N LYS A 332 -14.16 -7.62 -8.76
CA LYS A 332 -13.83 -7.58 -10.19
C LYS A 332 -12.33 -7.59 -10.41
N VAL A 333 -11.90 -8.21 -11.49
CA VAL A 333 -10.52 -8.23 -11.94
C VAL A 333 -10.41 -7.64 -13.33
N PHE A 334 -9.48 -6.72 -13.51
CA PHE A 334 -9.11 -6.17 -14.80
C PHE A 334 -7.69 -6.60 -15.12
N SER A 335 -7.47 -7.22 -16.27
CA SER A 335 -6.16 -7.72 -16.66
C SER A 335 -5.66 -7.08 -17.94
N GLN A 336 -4.35 -6.85 -18.04
CA GLN A 336 -3.67 -6.36 -19.23
C GLN A 336 -2.39 -7.15 -19.46
N ALA A 337 -2.29 -7.78 -20.61
CA ALA A 337 -1.12 -8.51 -21.06
C ALA A 337 -0.21 -7.61 -21.92
N ASN A 338 1.11 -7.60 -21.63
CA ASN A 338 2.13 -6.96 -22.43
C ASN A 338 3.19 -8.00 -22.79
N ARG A 339 3.25 -8.41 -24.05
CA ARG A 339 4.24 -9.38 -24.55
C ARG A 339 5.44 -8.63 -25.11
N LEU A 340 6.62 -8.82 -24.53
CA LEU A 340 7.83 -8.07 -24.84
C LEU A 340 8.87 -8.94 -25.52
N SER A 341 9.22 -8.60 -26.78
CA SER A 341 10.41 -9.12 -27.46
C SER A 341 11.58 -8.15 -27.29
N VAL A 342 12.73 -8.67 -26.84
CA VAL A 342 13.93 -7.86 -26.65
C VAL A 342 14.97 -8.24 -27.68
N LEU A 343 15.46 -7.25 -28.43
CA LEU A 343 16.54 -7.38 -29.41
C LEU A 343 17.86 -6.91 -28.78
N HIS A 344 18.91 -7.74 -28.88
CA HIS A 344 20.26 -7.43 -28.43
C HIS A 344 21.27 -7.74 -29.52
N GLY A 345 22.00 -6.74 -29.99
CA GLY A 345 23.03 -6.88 -30.98
C GLY A 345 24.43 -6.80 -30.38
N TYR A 346 25.34 -7.56 -30.92
CA TYR A 346 26.76 -7.51 -30.54
C TYR A 346 27.68 -7.98 -31.67
N PRO A 347 28.88 -7.37 -31.83
CA PRO A 347 29.91 -7.83 -32.73
C PRO A 347 30.77 -8.91 -32.08
N LYS A 348 31.30 -9.83 -32.89
CA LYS A 348 32.34 -10.78 -32.51
C LYS A 348 33.39 -10.85 -33.59
N SER A 349 34.60 -10.37 -33.32
CA SER A 349 35.71 -10.42 -34.25
C SER A 349 36.46 -11.76 -34.20
N SER A 350 36.83 -12.29 -35.36
CA SER A 350 37.74 -13.40 -35.55
C SER A 350 38.95 -12.93 -36.40
N ARG A 351 39.87 -13.83 -36.73
CA ARG A 351 41.03 -13.47 -37.56
C ARG A 351 40.65 -13.05 -38.99
N THR A 352 39.57 -13.59 -39.52
CA THR A 352 39.18 -13.43 -40.93
C THR A 352 37.82 -12.82 -41.11
N THR A 353 37.01 -12.72 -40.07
CA THR A 353 35.64 -12.22 -40.14
C THR A 353 35.25 -11.40 -38.90
N LEU A 354 34.43 -10.42 -39.09
CA LEU A 354 33.65 -9.71 -38.08
C LEU A 354 32.21 -10.23 -38.15
N ASP A 355 31.79 -11.02 -37.18
CA ASP A 355 30.44 -11.54 -37.12
C ASP A 355 29.55 -10.57 -36.35
N LEU A 356 28.52 -10.03 -37.01
CA LEU A 356 27.48 -9.20 -36.41
C LEU A 356 26.31 -10.09 -36.05
N SER A 357 26.07 -10.25 -34.77
CA SER A 357 25.02 -11.12 -34.24
C SER A 357 23.91 -10.33 -33.58
N CYS A 358 22.65 -10.70 -33.86
CA CYS A 358 21.48 -10.28 -33.11
C CYS A 358 20.85 -11.49 -32.43
N VAL A 359 20.57 -11.38 -31.15
CA VAL A 359 19.78 -12.34 -30.38
C VAL A 359 18.48 -11.66 -29.98
N TYR A 360 17.41 -12.43 -29.93
CA TYR A 360 16.10 -11.93 -29.54
C TYR A 360 15.35 -12.96 -28.69
N SER A 361 14.63 -12.46 -27.71
CA SER A 361 13.78 -13.23 -26.80
C SER A 361 12.32 -13.09 -27.20
N GLU A 362 11.43 -13.90 -26.60
CA GLU A 362 9.97 -13.93 -26.88
C GLU A 362 9.69 -14.01 -28.37
N ARG A 363 9.83 -15.23 -28.89
CA ARG A 363 9.76 -15.50 -30.34
C ARG A 363 8.34 -15.65 -30.87
N SER A 364 7.36 -15.92 -30.02
CA SER A 364 5.99 -16.23 -30.42
C SER A 364 5.34 -15.14 -31.26
N GLN A 365 5.68 -13.88 -31.03
CA GLN A 365 5.15 -12.70 -31.74
C GLN A 365 6.07 -12.15 -32.83
N VAL A 366 7.24 -12.80 -33.08
CA VAL A 366 8.22 -12.32 -34.04
C VAL A 366 7.93 -12.82 -35.44
N LYS A 367 7.55 -11.93 -36.34
CA LYS A 367 7.30 -12.23 -37.74
C LYS A 367 8.59 -12.50 -38.52
N ASN A 368 9.59 -11.63 -38.37
CA ASN A 368 10.86 -11.77 -39.09
C ASN A 368 11.98 -10.98 -38.39
N VAL A 369 13.23 -11.41 -38.62
CA VAL A 369 14.43 -10.67 -38.24
C VAL A 369 15.40 -10.65 -39.43
N THR A 370 15.91 -9.46 -39.79
CA THR A 370 16.77 -9.29 -40.98
C THR A 370 17.97 -8.41 -40.68
N TRP A 371 19.09 -8.70 -41.33
CA TRP A 371 20.21 -7.78 -41.44
C TRP A 371 20.16 -7.05 -42.78
N SER A 372 20.38 -5.74 -42.77
CA SER A 372 20.49 -4.90 -43.96
C SER A 372 21.70 -3.98 -43.85
N TYR A 373 22.21 -3.50 -45.01
CA TYR A 373 23.24 -2.50 -45.06
C TYR A 373 22.57 -1.13 -45.30
N VAL A 374 22.78 -0.18 -44.40
CA VAL A 374 21.97 1.05 -44.34
C VAL A 374 22.15 1.91 -45.62
N LYS A 375 23.37 2.01 -46.19
CA LYS A 375 23.60 2.76 -47.44
C LYS A 375 22.87 2.14 -48.65
N ASN A 376 22.51 0.87 -48.59
CA ASN A 376 21.77 0.18 -49.65
C ASN A 376 20.77 -0.76 -49.00
N SER A 377 19.64 -0.21 -48.53
CA SER A 377 18.61 -0.92 -47.78
C SER A 377 17.92 -2.02 -48.60
N THR A 378 17.99 -1.97 -49.92
CA THR A 378 17.39 -3.00 -50.81
C THR A 378 18.22 -4.28 -50.84
N ARG A 379 19.47 -4.25 -50.44
CA ARG A 379 20.35 -5.41 -50.43
C ARG A 379 20.21 -6.16 -49.14
N SER A 380 19.42 -7.24 -49.13
CA SER A 380 19.38 -8.22 -48.04
C SER A 380 20.76 -8.91 -47.90
N LEU A 381 21.30 -8.90 -46.71
CA LEU A 381 22.57 -9.54 -46.41
C LEU A 381 22.37 -11.05 -46.18
N ARG A 382 23.34 -11.84 -46.70
CA ARG A 382 23.39 -13.27 -46.39
C ARG A 382 23.59 -13.44 -44.89
N SER A 383 22.63 -14.07 -44.24
CA SER A 383 22.65 -14.23 -42.78
C SER A 383 22.39 -15.67 -42.40
N ARG A 384 23.17 -16.18 -41.44
CA ARG A 384 22.94 -17.47 -40.80
C ARG A 384 21.87 -17.31 -39.72
N ARG A 385 20.82 -18.11 -39.80
CA ARG A 385 19.73 -18.10 -38.83
C ARG A 385 19.83 -19.35 -37.95
N VAL A 386 19.75 -19.11 -36.63
CA VAL A 386 19.58 -20.13 -35.60
C VAL A 386 18.43 -19.68 -34.72
N VAL A 387 17.76 -20.57 -34.04
CA VAL A 387 16.63 -20.23 -33.15
C VAL A 387 17.01 -19.11 -32.20
N GLY A 388 16.27 -17.99 -32.24
CA GLY A 388 16.51 -16.80 -31.40
C GLY A 388 17.76 -15.99 -31.75
N ARG A 389 18.45 -16.28 -32.91
CA ARG A 389 19.67 -15.54 -33.32
C ARG A 389 19.77 -15.45 -34.83
N ILE A 390 20.22 -14.30 -35.30
CA ILE A 390 20.62 -14.10 -36.70
C ILE A 390 22.02 -13.48 -36.72
N THR A 391 22.91 -13.99 -37.59
CA THR A 391 24.29 -13.51 -37.71
C THR A 391 24.62 -13.24 -39.16
N THR A 392 25.25 -12.10 -39.45
CA THR A 392 25.88 -11.78 -40.72
C THR A 392 27.38 -11.57 -40.55
N SER A 393 28.20 -11.96 -41.50
CA SER A 393 29.65 -11.90 -41.40
C SER A 393 30.22 -10.89 -42.42
N VAL A 394 31.13 -10.03 -41.95
CA VAL A 394 31.89 -9.09 -42.75
C VAL A 394 33.33 -9.58 -42.79
N ALA A 395 33.89 -9.80 -44.00
CA ALA A 395 35.25 -10.27 -44.13
C ALA A 395 36.26 -9.19 -43.70
N LEU A 396 37.33 -9.63 -43.06
CA LEU A 396 38.47 -8.80 -42.67
C LEU A 396 39.65 -9.04 -43.60
N PRO A 397 40.47 -8.00 -43.93
CA PRO A 397 40.33 -6.60 -43.54
C PRO A 397 39.09 -5.92 -44.17
N VAL A 398 38.55 -4.93 -43.48
CA VAL A 398 37.35 -4.18 -43.95
C VAL A 398 37.73 -3.29 -45.14
N THR A 399 37.12 -3.54 -46.29
CA THR A 399 37.26 -2.67 -47.46
C THR A 399 36.31 -1.48 -47.43
N PRO A 400 36.58 -0.36 -48.15
CA PRO A 400 35.68 0.81 -48.20
C PRO A 400 34.25 0.47 -48.58
N GLU A 401 34.03 -0.55 -49.40
CA GLU A 401 32.71 -1.02 -49.84
C GLU A 401 31.93 -1.77 -48.75
N ARG A 402 32.66 -2.29 -47.72
CA ARG A 402 32.09 -3.04 -46.59
C ARG A 402 32.04 -2.22 -45.31
N ALA A 403 32.73 -1.06 -45.31
CA ALA A 403 32.65 -0.12 -44.19
C ALA A 403 31.32 0.66 -44.24
N GLY A 404 30.66 0.82 -43.10
CA GLY A 404 29.39 1.54 -42.98
C GLY A 404 28.48 0.96 -41.92
N GLU A 405 27.24 1.41 -41.94
CA GLU A 405 26.23 0.97 -40.95
C GLU A 405 25.50 -0.28 -41.40
N TYR A 406 25.43 -1.22 -40.47
CA TYR A 406 24.67 -2.47 -40.57
C TYR A 406 23.54 -2.43 -39.59
N ALA A 407 22.31 -2.72 -40.06
CA ALA A 407 21.13 -2.69 -39.25
C ALA A 407 20.49 -4.07 -39.12
N CYS A 408 20.24 -4.49 -37.90
CA CYS A 408 19.44 -5.66 -37.58
C CYS A 408 18.06 -5.23 -37.15
N THR A 409 17.02 -5.60 -37.89
CA THR A 409 15.64 -5.18 -37.62
C THR A 409 14.80 -6.43 -37.27
N LEU A 410 14.13 -6.35 -36.12
CA LEU A 410 13.14 -7.30 -35.66
C LEU A 410 11.74 -6.74 -35.96
N TYR A 411 10.93 -7.50 -36.65
CA TYR A 411 9.54 -7.19 -36.99
C TYR A 411 8.60 -8.08 -36.22
N LEU A 412 7.59 -7.50 -35.57
CA LEU A 412 6.51 -8.22 -34.91
C LEU A 412 5.33 -8.47 -35.86
N GLU A 413 4.46 -9.41 -35.52
CA GLU A 413 3.23 -9.71 -36.29
C GLU A 413 2.27 -8.51 -36.35
N ASN A 414 2.23 -7.66 -35.30
CA ASN A 414 1.40 -6.46 -35.25
C ASN A 414 1.95 -5.26 -36.09
N GLY A 415 3.07 -5.45 -36.79
CA GLY A 415 3.73 -4.42 -37.61
C GLY A 415 4.73 -3.55 -36.87
N ASN A 416 4.81 -3.63 -35.55
CA ASN A 416 5.85 -2.93 -34.77
C ASN A 416 7.23 -3.50 -35.10
N SER A 417 8.25 -2.67 -35.03
CA SER A 417 9.63 -3.10 -35.26
C SER A 417 10.61 -2.39 -34.35
N VAL A 418 11.77 -3.00 -34.14
CA VAL A 418 12.91 -2.41 -33.43
C VAL A 418 14.20 -2.73 -34.17
N GLN A 419 15.11 -1.78 -34.20
CA GLN A 419 16.34 -1.87 -34.98
C GLN A 419 17.56 -1.65 -34.10
N TYR A 420 18.56 -2.52 -34.25
CA TYR A 420 19.90 -2.38 -33.71
C TYR A 420 20.86 -2.01 -34.85
N THR A 421 21.66 -0.95 -34.70
CA THR A 421 22.66 -0.52 -35.69
C THR A 421 24.08 -0.74 -35.16
N TYR A 422 24.97 -1.14 -36.04
CA TYR A 422 26.38 -1.28 -35.76
C TYR A 422 27.21 -0.69 -36.91
N THR A 423 28.15 0.24 -36.59
CA THR A 423 29.02 0.86 -37.57
C THR A 423 30.33 0.08 -37.71
N VAL A 424 30.58 -0.45 -38.90
CA VAL A 424 31.82 -1.12 -39.26
C VAL A 424 32.78 -0.09 -39.82
N THR A 425 33.89 0.15 -39.15
CA THR A 425 34.94 1.09 -39.55
C THR A 425 36.10 0.37 -40.21
N MET A 426 36.81 1.03 -41.12
CA MET A 426 38.07 0.53 -41.64
C MET A 426 39.10 0.55 -40.50
N THR A 427 39.66 -0.60 -40.15
CA THR A 427 40.83 -0.67 -39.31
C THR A 427 42.02 -0.27 -40.13
N ASN A 428 42.64 0.87 -39.89
CA ASN A 428 43.97 1.19 -40.34
C ASN A 428 44.91 0.17 -39.66
N ILE A 429 45.30 -0.84 -40.40
CA ILE A 429 46.46 -1.67 -40.02
C ILE A 429 47.67 -0.79 -40.33
N GLU A 430 48.12 -0.03 -39.37
CA GLU A 430 49.45 0.53 -39.39
C GLU A 430 50.41 -0.65 -39.39
N PRO A 431 51.25 -0.82 -40.43
CA PRO A 431 52.23 -1.88 -40.42
C PRO A 431 53.22 -1.58 -39.30
N THR A 432 53.22 -2.36 -38.26
CA THR A 432 54.29 -2.33 -37.25
C THR A 432 55.57 -2.74 -37.95
N ILE A 433 56.25 -1.79 -38.56
CA ILE A 433 57.66 -1.91 -38.96
C ILE A 433 58.42 -1.85 -37.64
N SER A 434 59.01 -2.96 -37.29
CA SER A 434 59.97 -3.06 -36.19
C SER A 434 61.20 -2.25 -36.54
N PRO A 435 61.57 -1.17 -35.87
CA PRO A 435 62.88 -0.57 -36.03
C PRO A 435 63.82 -1.19 -35.01
N GLY A 436 64.91 -1.70 -35.55
CA GLY A 436 66.08 -2.08 -34.77
C GLY A 436 66.63 -0.91 -33.97
N SER A 437 67.27 -1.31 -32.90
CA SER A 437 68.00 -0.53 -31.91
C SER A 437 68.70 0.74 -32.43
N ALA A 438 68.42 1.86 -31.76
CA ALA A 438 69.40 2.93 -31.52
C ALA A 438 68.98 3.66 -30.23
N LEU A 439 69.93 3.77 -29.30
CA LEU A 439 69.85 4.50 -28.04
C LEU A 439 69.97 6.03 -28.25
N PRO A 440 69.73 6.86 -27.22
CA PRO A 440 68.96 8.13 -27.29
C PRO A 440 69.84 9.39 -27.35
N PRO A 441 69.25 10.54 -27.46
CA PRO A 441 69.61 11.57 -26.49
C PRO A 441 68.36 12.12 -25.70
N ALA A 442 68.72 12.45 -24.49
CA ALA A 442 67.87 13.14 -23.54
C ALA A 442 67.42 14.51 -24.03
N ASP A 443 66.20 14.87 -23.82
CA ASP A 443 65.84 16.27 -23.59
C ASP A 443 64.62 16.39 -22.69
N ASP A 444 64.75 17.31 -21.73
CA ASP A 444 63.81 17.63 -20.67
C ASP A 444 62.51 18.27 -21.18
N SER A 445 61.37 17.75 -20.82
CA SER A 445 60.19 18.61 -20.59
C SER A 445 59.27 17.98 -19.57
N LEU A 446 59.30 18.57 -18.39
CA LEU A 446 58.39 18.36 -17.29
C LEU A 446 56.95 18.69 -17.70
N HIS A 447 56.09 17.66 -17.74
CA HIS A 447 54.66 17.88 -17.59
C HIS A 447 54.22 17.37 -16.22
N PRO A 448 53.53 18.22 -15.40
CA PRO A 448 53.12 17.80 -14.08
C PRO A 448 51.89 16.88 -14.17
N TYR A 449 52.08 15.60 -13.88
CA TYR A 449 50.99 14.73 -13.50
C TYR A 449 50.49 15.21 -12.16
N VAL A 450 49.38 15.97 -12.16
CA VAL A 450 48.62 16.27 -10.93
C VAL A 450 47.99 14.99 -10.47
N SER A 451 48.61 14.44 -9.45
CA SER A 451 48.21 13.23 -8.75
C SER A 451 46.80 13.38 -8.15
N THR A 452 45.84 12.65 -8.67
CA THR A 452 44.48 12.51 -8.11
C THR A 452 44.44 11.85 -6.73
N PHE A 453 45.58 11.46 -6.19
CA PHE A 453 45.70 10.86 -4.84
C PHE A 453 45.64 11.87 -3.69
N SER A 454 45.73 13.18 -3.97
CA SER A 454 45.75 14.21 -2.92
C SER A 454 44.36 14.45 -2.29
N PHE A 455 43.27 14.14 -2.98
CA PHE A 455 41.92 14.33 -2.44
C PHE A 455 41.47 13.27 -1.44
N LEU A 456 42.08 12.06 -1.47
CA LEU A 456 41.76 11.01 -0.53
C LEU A 456 42.32 11.26 0.88
N LEU A 457 43.42 12.02 1.00
CA LEU A 457 44.00 12.36 2.29
C LEU A 457 43.17 13.37 3.10
N PHE A 458 42.31 14.16 2.45
CA PHE A 458 41.39 15.08 3.16
C PHE A 458 40.07 14.43 3.58
N LEU A 459 39.70 13.29 2.99
CA LEU A 459 38.48 12.56 3.37
C LEU A 459 38.63 11.77 4.68
N ILE A 460 39.84 11.29 5.00
CA ILE A 460 40.09 10.50 6.20
C ILE A 460 39.79 11.28 7.49
N PRO A 461 40.25 12.53 7.69
CA PRO A 461 39.92 13.27 8.89
C PRO A 461 38.44 13.68 8.99
N LEU A 462 37.76 13.91 7.85
CA LEU A 462 36.31 14.19 7.83
C LEU A 462 35.48 12.99 8.27
N ILE A 463 35.86 11.81 7.82
CA ILE A 463 35.19 10.56 8.24
C ILE A 463 35.45 10.29 9.74
N ALA A 464 36.69 10.53 10.23
CA ALA A 464 37.00 10.36 11.64
C ALA A 464 36.20 11.33 12.53
N VAL A 465 36.01 12.57 12.10
CA VAL A 465 35.18 13.55 12.84
C VAL A 465 33.70 13.13 12.81
N ALA A 466 33.17 12.68 11.66
CA ALA A 466 31.79 12.22 11.55
C ALA A 466 31.50 10.99 12.43
N VAL A 467 32.44 10.02 12.47
CA VAL A 467 32.34 8.85 13.34
C VAL A 467 32.46 9.25 14.81
N GLY A 468 33.35 10.16 15.15
CA GLY A 468 33.51 10.68 16.51
C GLY A 468 32.22 11.38 17.02
N VAL A 469 31.56 12.19 16.17
CA VAL A 469 30.29 12.84 16.51
C VAL A 469 29.15 11.82 16.66
N LEU A 470 29.12 10.79 15.85
CA LEU A 470 28.11 9.71 15.94
C LEU A 470 28.30 8.90 17.23
N LEU A 471 29.54 8.55 17.59
CA LEU A 471 29.85 7.83 18.82
C LEU A 471 29.58 8.69 20.06
N TRP A 472 29.84 10.02 20.00
CA TRP A 472 29.52 10.95 21.07
C TRP A 472 27.99 11.08 21.26
N ARG A 473 27.21 11.15 20.18
CA ARG A 473 25.74 11.13 20.26
C ARG A 473 25.20 9.82 20.84
N GLN A 474 25.80 8.69 20.53
CA GLN A 474 25.39 7.38 21.09
C GLN A 474 25.78 7.27 22.59
N GLY A 475 26.91 7.84 22.99
CA GLY A 475 27.33 7.89 24.40
C GLY A 475 26.41 8.73 25.30
N PHE A 476 25.74 9.76 24.76
CA PHE A 476 24.79 10.57 25.51
C PHE A 476 23.42 9.88 25.77
N CYS A 477 23.09 8.82 25.03
CA CYS A 477 21.85 8.05 25.24
C CYS A 477 21.99 6.94 26.30
N VAL A 478 23.19 6.56 26.70
CA VAL A 478 23.42 5.43 27.65
C VAL A 478 23.47 5.86 29.11
N THR A 479 23.69 7.17 29.41
CA THR A 479 23.94 7.61 30.79
C THR A 479 22.68 8.04 31.57
N ARG A 480 21.46 7.75 31.07
CA ARG A 480 20.22 8.11 31.78
C ARG A 480 19.29 6.95 32.14
N ARG A 481 19.83 5.72 32.26
CA ARG A 481 19.08 4.58 32.80
C ARG A 481 19.90 3.69 33.70
N ASN A 482 20.25 4.18 34.85
CA ASN A 482 20.63 3.32 35.99
C ASN A 482 20.36 4.07 37.29
N VAL A 483 19.18 3.88 37.84
CA VAL A 483 18.92 3.82 39.31
C VAL A 483 17.54 3.19 39.49
N LYS A 484 17.49 1.91 39.77
CA LYS A 484 16.83 1.27 40.91
C LYS A 484 16.79 -0.23 40.70
N GLN A 485 17.76 -0.84 41.32
CA GLN A 485 17.80 -2.28 41.55
C GLN A 485 17.17 -2.49 42.94
N SER A 486 16.22 -3.40 43.04
CA SER A 486 15.84 -4.06 44.30
C SER A 486 15.69 -5.55 44.04
N GLN A 487 16.45 -6.29 44.85
CA GLN A 487 16.61 -7.73 44.87
C GLN A 487 15.31 -8.47 45.24
N SER A 488 15.07 -9.63 44.63
CA SER A 488 14.70 -10.83 45.37
C SER A 488 15.00 -12.09 44.56
N HIS A 489 15.76 -12.97 45.16
CA HIS A 489 16.08 -14.32 44.76
C HIS A 489 14.82 -15.19 44.57
N HIS A 490 14.71 -16.00 43.53
CA HIS A 490 14.48 -17.44 43.67
C HIS A 490 14.86 -18.21 42.41
N SER A 491 15.75 -19.16 42.63
CA SER A 491 16.20 -20.18 41.70
C SER A 491 15.08 -21.13 41.30
N ARG A 492 15.00 -21.48 40.02
CA ARG A 492 14.57 -22.81 39.57
C ARG A 492 15.17 -23.10 38.21
N GLU A 493 16.07 -24.03 38.23
CA GLU A 493 16.57 -24.78 37.07
C GLU A 493 15.40 -25.47 36.36
N VAL A 494 15.34 -25.38 35.04
CA VAL A 494 14.56 -26.26 34.20
C VAL A 494 15.53 -26.91 33.22
N GLU A 495 15.78 -28.20 33.45
CA GLU A 495 16.54 -29.09 32.58
C GLU A 495 15.88 -29.15 31.20
N ASN A 496 16.71 -28.99 30.17
CA ASN A 496 16.38 -29.33 28.79
C ASN A 496 16.50 -30.86 28.63
N ILE A 497 15.36 -31.52 28.46
CA ILE A 497 15.32 -32.93 28.04
C ILE A 497 15.27 -32.95 26.52
N TYR A 498 16.36 -33.43 25.93
CA TYR A 498 16.42 -33.84 24.53
C TYR A 498 15.89 -35.28 24.44
N GLU A 499 14.73 -35.47 23.81
CA GLU A 499 14.25 -36.79 23.43
C GLU A 499 14.82 -37.22 22.06
N ASN A 500 15.42 -38.37 22.03
CA ASN A 500 16.04 -39.04 20.88
C ASN A 500 14.95 -39.69 20.01
N PRO A 501 14.95 -39.53 18.66
CA PRO A 501 13.84 -40.00 17.80
C PRO A 501 13.76 -41.51 17.56
N ASP A 502 14.65 -42.34 18.13
CA ASP A 502 14.77 -43.76 17.77
C ASP A 502 13.94 -44.75 18.61
N ASP A 503 13.18 -44.31 19.65
CA ASP A 503 12.47 -45.22 20.57
C ASP A 503 10.97 -45.44 20.26
N LEU A 504 10.44 -45.06 19.12
CA LEU A 504 9.06 -45.28 18.70
C LEU A 504 8.86 -46.30 17.57
N ARG A 505 9.59 -47.43 17.67
CA ARG A 505 9.29 -48.61 16.85
C ARG A 505 8.89 -49.77 17.75
N GLN A 506 7.64 -49.82 18.15
CA GLN A 506 6.90 -51.07 18.45
C GLN A 506 5.54 -50.74 19.10
N GLN A 507 4.53 -50.45 18.30
CA GLN A 507 3.14 -50.78 18.63
C GLN A 507 2.32 -50.92 17.34
N THR A 508 1.80 -52.09 17.11
CA THR A 508 0.90 -52.49 16.02
C THR A 508 -0.39 -51.67 16.02
N PRO A 509 -0.91 -51.18 14.88
CA PRO A 509 -2.15 -50.42 14.80
C PRO A 509 -3.38 -51.34 14.76
N PRO A 510 -4.52 -50.89 15.30
CA PRO A 510 -5.81 -51.54 15.09
C PRO A 510 -6.34 -51.21 13.68
N GLN A 511 -6.92 -52.24 13.07
CA GLN A 511 -7.56 -52.18 11.74
C GLN A 511 -8.74 -51.20 11.73
N GLY A 512 -8.76 -50.32 10.69
CA GLY A 512 -9.96 -49.59 10.29
C GLY A 512 -9.81 -48.05 10.23
N ALA A 513 -8.87 -47.51 9.45
CA ALA A 513 -8.93 -46.11 9.03
C ALA A 513 -8.59 -46.02 7.55
N VAL A 514 -9.57 -45.53 6.79
CA VAL A 514 -9.43 -45.20 5.38
C VAL A 514 -8.49 -43.99 5.29
N TYR A 515 -7.28 -44.18 4.84
CA TYR A 515 -6.36 -43.10 4.50
C TYR A 515 -6.86 -42.45 3.19
N MET A 516 -7.39 -41.23 3.28
CA MET A 516 -7.45 -40.32 2.15
C MET A 516 -6.04 -39.75 1.95
N ASP A 517 -5.45 -40.12 0.79
CA ASP A 517 -4.18 -39.59 0.30
C ASP A 517 -4.27 -38.06 0.19
N LEU A 518 -3.60 -37.34 1.09
CA LEU A 518 -3.38 -35.90 1.00
C LEU A 518 -2.27 -35.69 -0.04
N LYS A 519 -2.65 -35.42 -1.29
CA LYS A 519 -1.74 -34.82 -2.27
C LYS A 519 -1.24 -33.46 -1.74
N PRO A 520 0.04 -33.15 -1.87
CA PRO A 520 0.56 -31.84 -1.52
C PRO A 520 -0.06 -30.80 -2.45
N MET A 521 -0.77 -29.82 -1.87
CA MET A 521 -1.32 -28.67 -2.53
C MET A 521 -0.16 -27.74 -2.93
N GLY A 522 0.18 -27.67 -4.23
CA GLY A 522 1.28 -26.80 -4.64
C GLY A 522 1.55 -26.61 -6.12
N GLU A 523 0.95 -27.37 -7.04
CA GLU A 523 1.35 -27.22 -8.44
C GLU A 523 0.24 -27.19 -9.50
N THR A 524 -1.01 -27.47 -9.17
CA THR A 524 -2.04 -27.66 -10.19
C THR A 524 -2.96 -26.47 -10.45
N ASP A 525 -3.01 -25.47 -9.55
CA ASP A 525 -3.96 -24.35 -9.71
C ASP A 525 -3.43 -23.23 -10.62
N VAL A 526 -2.11 -23.07 -10.71
CA VAL A 526 -1.46 -22.11 -11.62
C VAL A 526 -1.64 -22.53 -13.09
N TYR A 527 -1.61 -23.84 -13.37
CA TYR A 527 -1.79 -24.35 -14.74
C TYR A 527 -3.22 -24.25 -15.27
N LYS A 528 -4.23 -24.32 -14.42
CA LYS A 528 -5.63 -24.14 -14.83
C LYS A 528 -5.95 -22.71 -15.28
N GLU A 529 -5.23 -21.74 -14.75
CA GLU A 529 -5.40 -20.33 -15.13
C GLU A 529 -4.70 -20.03 -16.46
N LEU A 530 -3.55 -20.66 -16.74
CA LEU A 530 -2.86 -20.60 -18.03
C LEU A 530 -3.64 -21.29 -19.17
N ASP A 531 -4.26 -22.42 -18.91
CA ASP A 531 -5.12 -23.12 -19.88
C ASP A 531 -6.36 -22.29 -20.24
N ARG A 532 -6.89 -21.51 -19.29
CA ARG A 532 -8.00 -20.60 -19.53
C ARG A 532 -7.60 -19.45 -20.46
N TYR A 533 -6.35 -18.94 -20.33
CA TYR A 533 -5.79 -17.93 -21.23
C TYR A 533 -5.56 -18.44 -22.65
N ASN A 534 -5.14 -19.68 -22.80
CA ASN A 534 -4.88 -20.29 -24.11
C ASN A 534 -6.17 -20.65 -24.88
N GLN A 535 -7.30 -20.89 -24.19
CA GLN A 535 -8.59 -21.17 -24.82
C GLN A 535 -9.32 -19.94 -25.36
N CYS A 536 -8.93 -18.72 -24.92
CA CYS A 536 -9.52 -17.47 -25.42
C CYS A 536 -8.77 -16.86 -26.61
N SER A 537 -7.68 -17.48 -27.07
CA SER A 537 -6.82 -16.99 -28.18
C SER A 537 -7.04 -17.76 -29.49
N GLY A 538 -8.10 -18.56 -29.59
CA GLY A 538 -8.50 -19.29 -30.79
C GLY A 538 -9.62 -18.59 -31.57
#